data_b5718f8e13686c59cc5867e0d0f51c8c
#
_entry.id   b5718f8e13686c59cc5867e0d0f51c8c
#
_cell.length_a   1.000
_cell.length_b   1.000
_cell.length_c   1.000
_cell.angle_alpha   90.00
_cell.angle_beta   90.00
_cell.angle_gamma   90.00
#
_symmetry.space_group_name_H-M   'P 1'
#
loop_
_entity.id
_entity.type
_entity.pdbx_description
1 polymer ?
#
loop_
_entity_poly.entity_id
_entity_poly.type
_entity_poly.pdbx_seq_one_letter_code
_entity_poly.pdbx_strand_id
1 'polypeptide(L)'
;FSSGAAFDITRNTVLYNVGFITLNLIISIAFAIIMSELRNKKLVKVYQTMSLLPYFLSWVVISYFVYAFLAPGNKGIFNQMIMHNGGMPVNWYQEPKYWVFIILFIGVWKGIGYNSIIYFATVMGINPTYYEAAMVDGATKWQQIKNITIPQVVPLMTILTILAVGNIFRADFGLFYNVPRQSGALTPVTQVLDTYIY
;
A
#
# COMPACT_ATOMS: atom_id res chain seq x y z
N PHE A 1 23.13 16.23 -13.27
CA PHE A 1 22.60 16.51 -11.93
C PHE A 1 22.38 18.01 -11.61
N SER A 2 22.74 18.93 -12.50
CA SER A 2 22.51 20.37 -12.31
C SER A 2 21.19 20.89 -12.89
N SER A 3 20.34 20.03 -13.43
CA SER A 3 19.03 20.40 -13.97
C SER A 3 17.93 20.23 -12.91
N GLY A 4 16.95 21.13 -12.89
CA GLY A 4 15.78 21.02 -11.99
C GLY A 4 15.08 19.66 -12.05
N ALA A 5 15.16 18.98 -13.20
CA ALA A 5 14.62 17.64 -13.40
C ALA A 5 15.22 16.59 -12.44
N ALA A 6 16.54 16.60 -12.19
CA ALA A 6 17.16 15.64 -11.27
C ALA A 6 16.68 15.82 -9.84
N PHE A 7 16.46 17.08 -9.41
CA PHE A 7 15.88 17.35 -8.10
C PHE A 7 14.45 16.85 -8.00
N ASP A 8 13.61 17.09 -8.99
CA ASP A 8 12.22 16.63 -9.00
C ASP A 8 12.11 15.12 -8.97
N ILE A 9 12.92 14.40 -9.73
CA ILE A 9 12.97 12.94 -9.78
C ILE A 9 13.40 12.36 -8.42
N THR A 10 14.45 12.91 -7.82
CA THR A 10 14.93 12.47 -6.50
C THR A 10 13.88 12.76 -5.42
N ARG A 11 13.30 13.96 -5.43
CA ARG A 11 12.20 14.34 -4.53
C ARG A 11 11.02 13.38 -4.65
N ASN A 12 10.56 13.10 -5.88
CA ASN A 12 9.45 12.17 -6.11
C ASN A 12 9.77 10.78 -5.56
N THR A 13 10.97 10.26 -5.85
CA THR A 13 11.40 8.95 -5.35
C THR A 13 11.34 8.88 -3.83
N VAL A 14 11.90 9.87 -3.15
CA VAL A 14 11.91 9.91 -1.67
C VAL A 14 10.50 10.07 -1.10
N LEU A 15 9.69 11.00 -1.64
CA LEU A 15 8.33 11.24 -1.14
C LEU A 15 7.44 10.02 -1.31
N TYR A 16 7.49 9.34 -2.46
CA TYR A 16 6.74 8.10 -2.64
C TYR A 16 7.19 7.01 -1.67
N ASN A 17 8.49 6.82 -1.48
CA ASN A 17 9.00 5.81 -0.55
C ASN A 17 8.61 6.14 0.91
N VAL A 18 8.68 7.39 1.34
CA VAL A 18 8.16 7.79 2.65
C VAL A 18 6.68 7.47 2.77
N GLY A 19 5.89 7.77 1.75
CA GLY A 19 4.46 7.42 1.68
C GLY A 19 4.24 5.91 1.76
N PHE A 20 4.97 5.12 0.98
CA PHE A 20 4.87 3.65 1.00
C PHE A 20 5.29 3.07 2.34
N ILE A 21 6.41 3.50 2.92
CA ILE A 21 6.89 3.02 4.22
C ILE A 21 5.83 3.28 5.30
N THR A 22 5.32 4.51 5.36
CA THR A 22 4.34 4.90 6.37
C THR A 22 3.02 4.16 6.20
N LEU A 23 2.46 4.14 4.98
CA LEU A 23 1.18 3.49 4.71
C LEU A 23 1.26 1.97 4.87
N ASN A 24 2.32 1.33 4.35
CA ASN A 24 2.51 -0.11 4.53
C ASN A 24 2.65 -0.49 6.00
N LEU A 25 3.41 0.27 6.78
CA LEU A 25 3.57 0.03 8.21
C LEU A 25 2.21 0.06 8.92
N ILE A 26 1.47 1.16 8.77
CA ILE A 26 0.18 1.36 9.45
C ILE A 26 -0.85 0.32 9.01
N ILE A 27 -1.03 0.17 7.69
CA ILE A 27 -2.11 -0.65 7.14
C ILE A 27 -1.82 -2.14 7.34
N SER A 28 -0.56 -2.59 7.18
CA SER A 28 -0.21 -4.00 7.38
C SER A 28 -0.34 -4.44 8.83
N ILE A 29 0.03 -3.58 9.79
CA ILE A 29 -0.14 -3.87 11.22
C ILE A 29 -1.63 -3.88 11.59
N ALA A 30 -2.39 -2.87 11.14
CA ALA A 30 -3.82 -2.82 11.38
C ALA A 30 -4.52 -4.07 10.82
N PHE A 31 -4.18 -4.47 9.60
CA PHE A 31 -4.72 -5.66 8.96
C PHE A 31 -4.33 -6.95 9.71
N ALA A 32 -3.08 -7.07 10.17
CA ALA A 32 -2.60 -8.20 10.97
C ALA A 32 -3.35 -8.31 12.31
N ILE A 33 -3.56 -7.19 13.01
CA ILE A 33 -4.31 -7.15 14.27
C ILE A 33 -5.77 -7.52 14.03
N ILE A 34 -6.42 -6.96 13.00
CA ILE A 34 -7.82 -7.31 12.66
C ILE A 34 -7.94 -8.80 12.39
N MET A 35 -7.02 -9.39 11.63
CA MET A 35 -7.02 -10.82 11.35
C MET A 35 -6.79 -11.68 12.61
N SER A 36 -5.95 -11.23 13.55
CA SER A 36 -5.69 -11.97 14.79
C SER A 36 -6.89 -12.02 15.74
N GLU A 37 -7.79 -11.04 15.68
CA GLU A 37 -9.02 -10.99 16.47
C GLU A 37 -10.16 -11.86 15.89
N LEU A 38 -10.01 -12.35 14.67
CA LEU A 38 -11.03 -13.21 14.05
C LEU A 38 -11.02 -14.61 14.66
N ARG A 39 -12.13 -15.00 15.29
CA ARG A 39 -12.30 -16.33 15.91
C ARG A 39 -12.32 -17.48 14.90
N ASN A 40 -12.82 -17.23 13.70
CA ASN A 40 -12.99 -18.26 12.67
C ASN A 40 -11.71 -18.42 11.84
N LYS A 41 -10.93 -19.47 12.12
CA LYS A 41 -9.69 -19.79 11.41
C LYS A 41 -9.87 -19.96 9.89
N LYS A 42 -11.04 -20.40 9.42
CA LYS A 42 -11.33 -20.52 7.98
C LYS A 42 -11.41 -19.14 7.32
N LEU A 43 -12.07 -18.18 8.00
CA LEU A 43 -12.13 -16.80 7.51
C LEU A 43 -10.74 -16.15 7.48
N VAL A 44 -9.94 -16.33 8.51
CA VAL A 44 -8.54 -15.85 8.54
C VAL A 44 -7.79 -16.35 7.31
N LYS A 45 -7.86 -17.67 7.02
CA LYS A 45 -7.20 -18.26 5.87
C LYS A 45 -7.70 -17.69 4.54
N VAL A 46 -9.01 -17.48 4.40
CA VAL A 46 -9.61 -16.88 3.19
C VAL A 46 -9.11 -15.45 3.01
N TYR A 47 -9.16 -14.60 4.05
CA TYR A 47 -8.69 -13.22 3.96
C TYR A 47 -7.19 -13.14 3.67
N GLN A 48 -6.36 -13.98 4.28
CA GLN A 48 -4.94 -14.07 3.97
C GLN A 48 -4.70 -14.43 2.50
N THR A 49 -5.39 -15.45 2.00
CA THR A 49 -5.24 -15.90 0.60
C THR A 49 -5.69 -14.81 -0.37
N MET A 50 -6.84 -14.17 -0.11
CA MET A 50 -7.35 -13.08 -0.95
C MET A 50 -6.45 -11.85 -0.95
N SER A 51 -5.89 -11.47 0.21
CA SER A 51 -4.98 -10.34 0.32
C SER A 51 -3.62 -10.58 -0.33
N LEU A 52 -3.18 -11.84 -0.43
CA LEU A 52 -1.96 -12.22 -1.13
C LEU A 52 -2.09 -12.22 -2.65
N LEU A 53 -3.28 -12.41 -3.19
CA LEU A 53 -3.51 -12.56 -4.62
C LEU A 53 -2.94 -11.39 -5.44
N PRO A 54 -3.12 -10.10 -5.07
CA PRO A 54 -2.54 -8.98 -5.80
C PRO A 54 -1.01 -9.01 -5.87
N TYR A 55 -0.35 -9.54 -4.85
CA TYR A 55 1.11 -9.63 -4.81
C TYR A 55 1.69 -10.47 -5.94
N PHE A 56 0.99 -11.52 -6.35
CA PHE A 56 1.43 -12.41 -7.43
C PHE A 56 1.12 -11.88 -8.84
N LEU A 57 0.30 -10.86 -8.97
CA LEU A 57 0.00 -10.26 -10.27
C LEU A 57 1.20 -9.46 -10.79
N SER A 58 1.51 -9.59 -12.08
CA SER A 58 2.50 -8.71 -12.71
C SER A 58 2.00 -7.27 -12.79
N TRP A 59 2.93 -6.29 -12.80
CA TRP A 59 2.58 -4.88 -12.96
C TRP A 59 1.87 -4.59 -14.29
N VAL A 60 2.16 -5.36 -15.33
CA VAL A 60 1.47 -5.26 -16.62
C VAL A 60 -0.01 -5.59 -16.45
N VAL A 61 -0.34 -6.71 -15.79
CA VAL A 61 -1.74 -7.10 -15.53
C VAL A 61 -2.44 -6.03 -14.69
N ILE A 62 -1.79 -5.56 -13.61
CA ILE A 62 -2.35 -4.50 -12.77
C ILE A 62 -2.61 -3.23 -13.57
N SER A 63 -1.72 -2.86 -14.50
CA SER A 63 -1.92 -1.68 -15.35
C SER A 63 -3.18 -1.76 -16.22
N TYR A 64 -3.50 -2.95 -16.73
CA TYR A 64 -4.74 -3.16 -17.48
C TYR A 64 -5.98 -3.07 -16.58
N PHE A 65 -5.93 -3.59 -15.34
CA PHE A 65 -7.01 -3.40 -14.38
C PHE A 65 -7.23 -1.90 -14.08
N VAL A 66 -6.16 -1.18 -13.75
CA VAL A 66 -6.25 0.26 -13.50
C VAL A 66 -6.81 1.00 -14.70
N TYR A 67 -6.38 0.63 -15.92
CA TYR A 67 -6.91 1.22 -17.13
C TYR A 67 -8.40 0.93 -17.34
N ALA A 68 -8.87 -0.27 -17.05
CA ALA A 68 -10.29 -0.58 -17.14
C ALA A 68 -11.15 0.33 -16.25
N PHE A 69 -10.64 0.73 -15.08
CA PHE A 69 -11.34 1.68 -14.19
C PHE A 69 -11.20 3.14 -14.65
N LEU A 70 -10.00 3.54 -15.12
CA LEU A 70 -9.62 4.94 -15.37
C LEU A 70 -9.57 5.31 -16.86
N ALA A 71 -10.05 4.45 -17.78
CA ALA A 71 -10.02 4.76 -19.21
C ALA A 71 -10.77 6.07 -19.51
N PRO A 72 -10.27 6.88 -20.46
CA PRO A 72 -10.89 8.16 -20.81
C PRO A 72 -12.27 7.99 -21.45
N GLY A 73 -13.06 9.05 -21.38
CA GLY A 73 -14.42 9.10 -21.94
C GLY A 73 -15.36 8.10 -21.25
N ASN A 74 -16.23 7.46 -21.98
CA ASN A 74 -17.21 6.48 -21.49
C ASN A 74 -16.69 5.05 -21.35
N LYS A 75 -15.39 4.81 -21.57
CA LYS A 75 -14.80 3.47 -21.53
C LYS A 75 -14.42 3.04 -20.10
N GLY A 76 -14.04 3.97 -19.23
CA GLY A 76 -13.64 3.67 -17.86
C GLY A 76 -14.82 3.52 -16.92
N ILE A 77 -14.77 2.52 -16.03
CA ILE A 77 -15.85 2.24 -15.07
C ILE A 77 -16.14 3.46 -14.20
N PHE A 78 -15.13 4.18 -13.71
CA PHE A 78 -15.36 5.39 -12.89
C PHE A 78 -16.01 6.51 -13.70
N ASN A 79 -15.63 6.71 -14.94
CA ASN A 79 -16.27 7.71 -15.80
C ASN A 79 -17.72 7.34 -16.12
N GLN A 80 -18.04 6.06 -16.31
CA GLN A 80 -19.42 5.62 -16.47
C GLN A 80 -20.28 5.95 -15.23
N MET A 81 -19.74 5.71 -14.03
CA MET A 81 -20.42 6.07 -12.78
C MET A 81 -20.60 7.59 -12.63
N ILE A 82 -19.57 8.38 -12.98
CA ILE A 82 -19.65 9.85 -12.93
C ILE A 82 -20.72 10.36 -13.89
N MET A 83 -20.75 9.87 -15.13
CA MET A 83 -21.73 10.28 -16.14
C MET A 83 -23.14 9.83 -15.80
N HIS A 84 -23.28 8.64 -15.22
CA HIS A 84 -24.58 8.17 -14.73
C HIS A 84 -25.20 9.11 -13.66
N ASN A 85 -24.33 9.73 -12.86
CA ASN A 85 -24.74 10.72 -11.86
C ASN A 85 -24.77 12.17 -12.40
N GLY A 86 -24.75 12.36 -13.73
CA GLY A 86 -24.84 13.67 -14.36
C GLY A 86 -23.53 14.48 -14.37
N GLY A 87 -22.39 13.88 -14.01
CA GLY A 87 -21.08 14.52 -14.05
C GLY A 87 -20.39 14.43 -15.42
N MET A 88 -19.34 15.22 -15.62
CA MET A 88 -18.52 15.15 -16.82
C MET A 88 -17.40 14.10 -16.66
N PRO A 89 -17.05 13.35 -17.72
CA PRO A 89 -15.97 12.37 -17.67
C PRO A 89 -14.63 13.04 -17.42
N VAL A 90 -13.82 12.44 -16.56
CA VAL A 90 -12.47 12.90 -16.21
C VAL A 90 -11.45 12.20 -17.09
N ASN A 91 -10.47 12.96 -17.63
CA ASN A 91 -9.34 12.36 -18.31
C ASN A 91 -8.21 12.07 -17.32
N TRP A 92 -8.35 10.97 -16.57
CA TRP A 92 -7.46 10.57 -15.49
C TRP A 92 -5.98 10.58 -15.89
N TYR A 93 -5.65 10.15 -17.11
CA TYR A 93 -4.27 10.06 -17.59
C TYR A 93 -3.67 11.42 -18.03
N GLN A 94 -4.43 12.50 -17.92
CA GLN A 94 -3.97 13.87 -18.17
C GLN A 94 -4.02 14.76 -16.92
N GLU A 95 -4.45 14.20 -15.78
CA GLU A 95 -4.62 14.95 -14.52
C GLU A 95 -3.64 14.47 -13.43
N PRO A 96 -2.43 15.03 -13.33
CA PRO A 96 -1.38 14.58 -12.39
C PRO A 96 -1.80 14.57 -10.93
N LYS A 97 -2.74 15.46 -10.53
CA LYS A 97 -3.17 15.64 -9.13
C LYS A 97 -3.73 14.37 -8.49
N TYR A 98 -4.34 13.47 -9.28
CA TYR A 98 -4.90 12.22 -8.77
C TYR A 98 -3.86 11.10 -8.66
N TRP A 99 -2.78 11.19 -9.45
CA TRP A 99 -1.87 10.07 -9.66
C TRP A 99 -0.98 9.78 -8.46
N VAL A 100 -0.68 10.77 -7.62
CA VAL A 100 0.05 10.53 -6.37
C VAL A 100 -0.73 9.54 -5.48
N PHE A 101 -2.04 9.76 -5.33
CA PHE A 101 -2.90 8.89 -4.53
C PHE A 101 -3.12 7.53 -5.20
N ILE A 102 -3.32 7.50 -6.52
CA ILE A 102 -3.50 6.25 -7.28
C ILE A 102 -2.28 5.35 -7.14
N ILE A 103 -1.08 5.88 -7.33
CA ILE A 103 0.18 5.13 -7.22
C ILE A 103 0.36 4.60 -5.80
N LEU A 104 0.18 5.45 -4.78
CA LEU A 104 0.27 5.02 -3.38
C LEU A 104 -0.75 3.93 -3.06
N PHE A 105 -2.00 4.10 -3.47
CA PHE A 105 -3.05 3.12 -3.25
C PHE A 105 -2.73 1.77 -3.91
N ILE A 106 -2.36 1.77 -5.18
CA ILE A 106 -2.07 0.54 -5.94
C ILE A 106 -0.83 -0.18 -5.38
N GLY A 107 0.23 0.56 -5.03
CA GLY A 107 1.44 -0.02 -4.45
C GLY A 107 1.17 -0.64 -3.08
N VAL A 108 0.44 0.05 -2.22
CA VAL A 108 0.06 -0.48 -0.89
C VAL A 108 -0.89 -1.67 -1.04
N TRP A 109 -1.93 -1.57 -1.88
CA TRP A 109 -2.88 -2.66 -2.13
C TRP A 109 -2.19 -3.94 -2.61
N LYS A 110 -1.22 -3.81 -3.50
CA LYS A 110 -0.44 -4.97 -3.98
C LYS A 110 0.40 -5.60 -2.86
N GLY A 111 0.98 -4.80 -1.99
CA GLY A 111 1.92 -5.26 -0.95
C GLY A 111 1.29 -5.68 0.37
N ILE A 112 0.08 -5.22 0.69
CA ILE A 112 -0.54 -5.38 2.01
C ILE A 112 -0.62 -6.83 2.49
N GLY A 113 -1.00 -7.76 1.60
CA GLY A 113 -1.15 -9.17 1.95
C GLY A 113 0.17 -9.79 2.39
N TYR A 114 1.23 -9.56 1.64
CA TYR A 114 2.56 -10.06 1.95
C TYR A 114 3.12 -9.44 3.23
N ASN A 115 3.08 -8.12 3.35
CA ASN A 115 3.62 -7.40 4.50
C ASN A 115 2.87 -7.73 5.80
N SER A 116 1.55 -7.89 5.74
CA SER A 116 0.75 -8.19 6.92
C SER A 116 0.97 -9.59 7.49
N ILE A 117 1.40 -10.58 6.69
CA ILE A 117 1.66 -11.95 7.19
C ILE A 117 2.78 -11.96 8.21
N ILE A 118 3.82 -11.17 7.99
CA ILE A 118 4.97 -11.10 8.90
C ILE A 118 4.51 -10.55 10.26
N TYR A 119 3.73 -9.47 10.26
CA TYR A 119 3.15 -8.91 11.48
C TYR A 119 2.14 -9.84 12.13
N PHE A 120 1.29 -10.49 11.34
CA PHE A 120 0.32 -11.46 11.83
C PHE A 120 1.00 -12.64 12.55
N ALA A 121 2.08 -13.19 11.99
CA ALA A 121 2.84 -14.25 12.62
C ALA A 121 3.42 -13.81 13.98
N THR A 122 3.91 -12.56 14.07
CA THR A 122 4.41 -11.99 15.32
C THR A 122 3.30 -11.85 16.35
N VAL A 123 2.14 -11.32 15.97
CA VAL A 123 0.98 -11.16 16.86
C VAL A 123 0.50 -12.52 17.36
N MET A 124 0.43 -13.52 16.49
CA MET A 124 0.03 -14.89 16.87
C MET A 124 1.05 -15.62 17.74
N GLY A 125 2.31 -15.18 17.77
CA GLY A 125 3.37 -15.67 18.63
C GLY A 125 3.38 -15.10 20.05
N ILE A 126 2.56 -14.08 20.33
CA ILE A 126 2.46 -13.47 21.67
C ILE A 126 1.83 -14.49 22.63
N ASN A 127 2.45 -14.66 23.82
CA ASN A 127 1.95 -15.60 24.82
C ASN A 127 0.54 -15.21 25.27
N PRO A 128 -0.47 -16.12 25.15
CA PRO A 128 -1.85 -15.86 25.53
C PRO A 128 -2.04 -15.45 26.99
N THR A 129 -1.14 -15.86 27.89
CA THR A 129 -1.22 -15.53 29.32
C THR A 129 -1.22 -14.03 29.59
N TYR A 130 -0.57 -13.20 28.73
CA TYR A 130 -0.63 -11.75 28.86
C TYR A 130 -2.04 -11.21 28.65
N TYR A 131 -2.76 -11.76 27.68
CA TYR A 131 -4.14 -11.37 27.40
C TYR A 131 -5.11 -11.87 28.47
N GLU A 132 -4.89 -13.07 28.98
CA GLU A 132 -5.68 -13.64 30.07
C GLU A 132 -5.55 -12.80 31.34
N ALA A 133 -4.32 -12.46 31.75
CA ALA A 133 -4.08 -11.57 32.88
C ALA A 133 -4.75 -10.21 32.70
N ALA A 134 -4.60 -9.58 31.54
CA ALA A 134 -5.23 -8.31 31.22
C ALA A 134 -6.78 -8.39 31.25
N MET A 135 -7.36 -9.51 30.86
CA MET A 135 -8.82 -9.70 30.96
C MET A 135 -9.29 -9.83 32.42
N VAL A 136 -8.52 -10.47 33.29
CA VAL A 136 -8.80 -10.53 34.73
C VAL A 136 -8.73 -9.14 35.37
N ASP A 137 -7.79 -8.31 34.90
CA ASP A 137 -7.65 -6.91 35.33
C ASP A 137 -8.71 -5.97 34.71
N GLY A 138 -9.64 -6.49 33.92
CA GLY A 138 -10.73 -5.73 33.30
C GLY A 138 -10.32 -4.90 32.07
N ALA A 139 -9.15 -5.18 31.46
CA ALA A 139 -8.69 -4.45 30.29
C ALA A 139 -9.58 -4.68 29.07
N THR A 140 -9.98 -3.60 28.41
CA THR A 140 -10.71 -3.63 27.11
C THR A 140 -9.80 -4.14 25.98
N LYS A 141 -10.40 -4.62 24.90
CA LYS A 141 -9.66 -5.04 23.70
C LYS A 141 -8.69 -3.97 23.19
N TRP A 142 -9.10 -2.71 23.15
CA TRP A 142 -8.24 -1.60 22.74
C TRP A 142 -7.03 -1.43 23.67
N GLN A 143 -7.22 -1.58 24.99
CA GLN A 143 -6.14 -1.53 25.95
C GLN A 143 -5.16 -2.71 25.77
N GLN A 144 -5.67 -3.91 25.50
CA GLN A 144 -4.84 -5.07 25.18
C GLN A 144 -4.01 -4.84 23.90
N ILE A 145 -4.63 -4.32 22.82
CA ILE A 145 -3.91 -4.00 21.59
C ILE A 145 -2.82 -2.97 21.85
N LYS A 146 -3.14 -1.86 22.52
CA LYS A 146 -2.22 -0.75 22.75
C LYS A 146 -1.06 -1.11 23.69
N ASN A 147 -1.34 -1.87 24.75
CA ASN A 147 -0.38 -2.09 25.85
C ASN A 147 0.32 -3.46 25.79
N ILE A 148 -0.23 -4.43 25.01
CA ILE A 148 0.38 -5.76 24.86
C ILE A 148 0.80 -5.99 23.40
N THR A 149 -0.16 -5.93 22.46
CA THR A 149 0.11 -6.30 21.07
C THR A 149 1.10 -5.35 20.40
N ILE A 150 0.83 -4.04 20.40
CA ILE A 150 1.70 -3.05 19.72
C ILE A 150 3.13 -3.08 20.27
N PRO A 151 3.39 -3.01 21.60
CA PRO A 151 4.74 -3.07 22.12
C PRO A 151 5.53 -4.33 21.75
N GLN A 152 4.86 -5.47 21.65
CA GLN A 152 5.48 -6.74 21.23
C GLN A 152 5.83 -6.75 19.73
N VAL A 153 5.13 -5.98 18.90
CA VAL A 153 5.39 -5.86 17.46
C VAL A 153 6.45 -4.80 17.15
N VAL A 154 6.66 -3.81 18.03
CA VAL A 154 7.62 -2.69 17.83
C VAL A 154 9.02 -3.14 17.43
N PRO A 155 9.66 -4.17 18.01
CA PRO A 155 11.00 -4.58 17.58
C PRO A 155 11.04 -4.99 16.10
N LEU A 156 10.04 -5.75 15.64
CA LEU A 156 9.93 -6.14 14.23
C LEU A 156 9.64 -4.92 13.34
N MET A 157 8.73 -4.04 13.77
CA MET A 157 8.46 -2.77 13.07
C MET A 157 9.74 -1.97 12.82
N THR A 158 10.57 -1.85 13.85
CA THR A 158 11.84 -1.10 13.77
C THR A 158 12.77 -1.73 12.75
N ILE A 159 12.97 -3.05 12.79
CA ILE A 159 13.84 -3.76 11.84
C ILE A 159 13.36 -3.55 10.40
N LEU A 160 12.07 -3.80 10.13
CA LEU A 160 11.51 -3.67 8.78
C LEU A 160 11.52 -2.22 8.27
N THR A 161 11.31 -1.25 9.16
CA THR A 161 11.39 0.17 8.80
C THR A 161 12.82 0.57 8.45
N ILE A 162 13.83 0.15 9.22
CA ILE A 162 15.26 0.42 8.91
C ILE A 162 15.62 -0.17 7.55
N LEU A 163 15.22 -1.41 7.26
CA LEU A 163 15.45 -2.04 5.95
C LEU A 163 14.77 -1.28 4.81
N ALA A 164 13.55 -0.80 5.03
CA ALA A 164 12.81 -0.01 4.04
C ALA A 164 13.46 1.37 3.81
N VAL A 165 13.92 2.05 4.87
CA VAL A 165 14.66 3.32 4.78
C VAL A 165 16.00 3.13 4.05
N GLY A 166 16.68 1.99 4.25
CA GLY A 166 17.89 1.65 3.49
C GLY A 166 17.67 1.60 1.97
N ASN A 167 16.43 1.37 1.53
CA ASN A 167 16.05 1.33 0.12
C ASN A 167 15.30 2.59 -0.36
N ILE A 168 15.36 3.72 0.39
CA ILE A 168 14.53 4.90 0.13
C ILE A 168 14.75 5.55 -1.25
N PHE A 169 15.90 5.35 -1.86
CA PHE A 169 16.23 5.85 -3.20
C PHE A 169 15.89 4.87 -4.33
N ARG A 170 15.34 3.70 -3.99
CA ARG A 170 14.94 2.68 -4.95
C ARG A 170 13.42 2.66 -5.08
N ALA A 171 12.91 2.91 -6.28
CA ALA A 171 11.49 2.82 -6.57
C ALA A 171 11.15 1.50 -7.31
N ASP A 172 9.89 1.08 -7.26
CA ASP A 172 9.42 -0.06 -8.05
C ASP A 172 9.22 0.36 -9.51
N PHE A 173 10.20 0.06 -10.36
CA PHE A 173 10.14 0.35 -11.80
C PHE A 173 8.83 -0.12 -12.42
N GLY A 174 8.38 -1.33 -12.08
CA GLY A 174 7.18 -1.92 -12.65
C GLY A 174 5.92 -1.10 -12.39
N LEU A 175 5.77 -0.57 -11.18
CA LEU A 175 4.66 0.30 -10.79
C LEU A 175 4.68 1.61 -11.59
N PHE A 176 5.79 2.35 -11.54
CA PHE A 176 5.90 3.69 -12.11
C PHE A 176 5.97 3.69 -13.64
N TYR A 177 6.40 2.61 -14.26
CA TYR A 177 6.47 2.48 -15.72
C TYR A 177 5.16 2.01 -16.33
N ASN A 178 4.56 0.92 -15.80
CA ASN A 178 3.40 0.30 -16.43
C ASN A 178 2.08 0.96 -16.06
N VAL A 179 1.86 1.34 -14.80
CA VAL A 179 0.55 1.79 -14.33
C VAL A 179 0.17 3.16 -14.93
N PRO A 180 1.05 4.18 -15.01
CA PRO A 180 0.76 5.44 -15.68
C PRO A 180 0.77 5.34 -17.21
N ARG A 181 1.14 4.18 -17.79
CA ARG A 181 1.21 3.92 -19.23
C ARG A 181 2.06 4.93 -19.99
N GLN A 182 3.12 5.40 -19.36
CA GLN A 182 4.06 6.38 -19.92
C GLN A 182 3.37 7.66 -20.47
N SER A 183 2.27 8.06 -19.86
CA SER A 183 1.61 9.32 -20.23
C SER A 183 2.53 10.51 -19.96
N GLY A 184 2.89 11.27 -20.99
CA GLY A 184 3.76 12.46 -20.86
C GLY A 184 3.19 13.52 -19.92
N ALA A 185 1.86 13.64 -19.82
CA ALA A 185 1.21 14.55 -18.88
C ALA A 185 1.45 14.19 -17.42
N LEU A 186 1.74 12.91 -17.12
CA LEU A 186 1.97 12.41 -15.76
C LEU A 186 3.44 12.42 -15.36
N THR A 187 4.36 12.62 -16.28
CA THR A 187 5.81 12.64 -16.03
C THR A 187 6.21 13.46 -14.80
N PRO A 188 5.67 14.66 -14.54
CA PRO A 188 6.07 15.46 -13.38
C PRO A 188 5.86 14.75 -12.02
N VAL A 189 4.89 13.83 -11.94
CA VAL A 189 4.54 13.12 -10.69
C VAL A 189 4.88 11.64 -10.73
N THR A 190 5.16 11.04 -11.89
CA THR A 190 5.41 9.59 -12.01
C THR A 190 6.86 9.26 -12.33
N GLN A 191 7.68 10.27 -12.70
CA GLN A 191 9.09 10.02 -12.96
C GLN A 191 9.86 9.91 -11.65
N VAL A 192 10.52 8.75 -11.49
CA VAL A 192 11.36 8.39 -10.33
C VAL A 192 12.74 7.95 -10.82
N LEU A 193 13.72 7.79 -9.92
CA LEU A 193 15.09 7.45 -10.28
C LEU A 193 15.17 6.20 -11.19
N ASP A 194 14.47 5.13 -10.83
CA ASP A 194 14.50 3.87 -11.58
C ASP A 194 13.91 4.00 -12.99
N THR A 195 12.88 4.83 -13.19
CA THR A 195 12.30 5.07 -14.52
C THR A 195 13.11 6.07 -15.35
N TYR A 196 13.94 6.89 -14.72
CA TYR A 196 14.80 7.85 -15.43
C TYR A 196 16.09 7.21 -15.96
N ILE A 197 16.60 6.20 -15.26
CA ILE A 197 17.82 5.49 -15.65
C ILE A 197 17.56 4.52 -16.81
N TYR A 198 16.32 4.06 -16.96
CA TYR A 198 15.90 3.17 -18.05
C TYR A 198 15.73 3.89 -19.37
#